data_db5e3781de6ab91ff4111eb23c7a0d00
#
_entry.id   db5e3781de6ab91ff4111eb23c7a0d00
#
_cell.length_a   1.000
_cell.length_b   1.000
_cell.length_c   1.000
_cell.angle_alpha   90.00
_cell.angle_beta   90.00
_cell.angle_gamma   90.00
#
_symmetry.space_group_name_H-M   'P 1'
#
loop_
_entity.id
_entity.type
_entity.pdbx_description
1 polymer ?
#
loop_
_entity_poly.entity_id
_entity_poly.type
_entity_poly.pdbx_seq_one_letter_code
_entity_poly.pdbx_strand_id
1 'polypeptide(L)'
;VKSFSRYSMAEAIGNILYLVRGLPGSGKSTYAKTLVPTGAHFEADQYFMKGQKYDFDPTKLKDAHADCLARTHRAMTSGKYKAVAVSNTFTMKWEMQPYIDLAKSLGWTMQVIRTTGKYQSIHGVPQDSIDRMQSRFEPFAGEVIK
;
A
#
# COMPACT_ATOMS: atom_id res chain seq x y z
N VAL A 1 27.71 2.46 -21.40
CA VAL A 1 26.66 3.09 -20.61
C VAL A 1 25.36 3.09 -21.40
N LYS A 2 24.33 2.51 -20.85
CA LYS A 2 23.02 2.46 -21.51
C LYS A 2 22.33 3.81 -21.40
N SER A 3 21.84 4.31 -22.52
CA SER A 3 21.06 5.54 -22.54
C SER A 3 19.63 5.25 -22.06
N PHE A 4 19.12 6.06 -21.13
CA PHE A 4 17.74 5.93 -20.67
C PHE A 4 16.71 6.15 -21.78
N SER A 5 17.08 6.86 -22.86
CA SER A 5 16.18 7.08 -24.00
C SER A 5 15.82 5.80 -24.75
N ARG A 6 16.57 4.71 -24.55
CA ARG A 6 16.33 3.40 -25.20
C ARG A 6 15.43 2.49 -24.40
N TYR A 7 15.07 2.87 -23.17
CA TYR A 7 14.35 2.01 -22.23
C TYR A 7 13.13 2.75 -21.71
N SER A 8 12.05 2.01 -21.46
CA SER A 8 10.92 2.54 -20.72
C SER A 8 11.36 2.82 -19.26
N MET A 9 10.64 3.69 -18.57
CA MET A 9 10.91 3.93 -17.16
C MET A 9 10.76 2.65 -16.34
N ALA A 10 9.81 1.77 -16.71
CA ALA A 10 9.63 0.49 -16.03
C ALA A 10 10.86 -0.40 -16.17
N GLU A 11 11.49 -0.43 -17.34
CA GLU A 11 12.73 -1.20 -17.56
C GLU A 11 13.90 -0.60 -16.79
N ALA A 12 14.02 0.74 -16.75
CA ALA A 12 15.08 1.42 -16.01
C ALA A 12 14.94 1.25 -14.50
N ILE A 13 13.72 1.26 -13.97
CA ILE A 13 13.41 1.12 -12.55
C ILE A 13 13.49 -0.35 -12.12
N GLY A 14 13.18 -1.29 -13.05
CA GLY A 14 13.03 -2.71 -12.74
C GLY A 14 11.74 -2.99 -12.00
N ASN A 15 11.78 -3.80 -10.95
CA ASN A 15 10.61 -4.12 -10.13
C ASN A 15 10.33 -2.98 -9.14
N ILE A 16 9.06 -2.65 -8.96
CA ILE A 16 8.66 -1.54 -8.08
C ILE A 16 7.56 -1.95 -7.11
N LEU A 17 7.72 -1.54 -5.84
CA LEU A 17 6.72 -1.63 -4.79
C LEU A 17 6.14 -0.24 -4.55
N TYR A 18 4.82 -0.11 -4.70
CA TYR A 18 4.09 1.11 -4.36
C TYR A 18 3.47 0.97 -2.97
N LEU A 19 3.75 1.92 -2.09
CA LEU A 19 3.05 2.03 -0.80
C LEU A 19 2.08 3.21 -0.92
N VAL A 20 0.78 2.90 -0.96
CA VAL A 20 -0.27 3.90 -1.11
C VAL A 20 -0.91 4.12 0.26
N ARG A 21 -0.75 5.32 0.79
CA ARG A 21 -1.16 5.69 2.15
C ARG A 21 -2.19 6.81 2.11
N GLY A 22 -2.95 6.95 3.18
CA GLY A 22 -3.95 8.01 3.30
C GLY A 22 -5.01 7.65 4.33
N LEU A 23 -5.84 8.64 4.67
CA LEU A 23 -6.95 8.44 5.61
C LEU A 23 -8.01 7.51 4.99
N PRO A 24 -8.86 6.88 5.81
CA PRO A 24 -10.02 6.18 5.30
C PRO A 24 -10.85 7.09 4.40
N GLY A 25 -11.27 6.59 3.24
CA GLY A 25 -12.01 7.37 2.25
C GLY A 25 -11.17 8.29 1.38
N SER A 26 -9.84 8.20 1.42
CA SER A 26 -8.97 9.05 0.59
C SER A 26 -8.77 8.53 -0.83
N GLY A 27 -9.29 7.34 -1.17
CA GLY A 27 -9.17 6.77 -2.51
C GLY A 27 -7.97 5.86 -2.69
N LYS A 28 -7.38 5.35 -1.62
CA LYS A 28 -6.18 4.50 -1.65
C LYS A 28 -6.33 3.28 -2.55
N SER A 29 -7.34 2.45 -2.27
CA SER A 29 -7.52 1.18 -2.98
C SER A 29 -7.76 1.40 -4.47
N THR A 30 -8.62 2.36 -4.81
CA THR A 30 -8.92 2.71 -6.19
C THR A 30 -7.67 3.15 -6.93
N TYR A 31 -6.88 4.02 -6.30
CA TYR A 31 -5.65 4.52 -6.91
C TYR A 31 -4.61 3.40 -7.04
N ALA A 32 -4.40 2.61 -5.98
CA ALA A 32 -3.44 1.51 -5.99
C ALA A 32 -3.71 0.51 -7.11
N LYS A 33 -4.97 0.19 -7.36
CA LYS A 33 -5.36 -0.75 -8.42
C LYS A 33 -5.02 -0.24 -9.82
N THR A 34 -4.87 1.07 -10.01
CA THR A 34 -4.46 1.61 -11.31
C THR A 34 -2.97 1.42 -11.59
N LEU A 35 -2.18 1.15 -10.56
CA LEU A 35 -0.72 1.07 -10.66
C LEU A 35 -0.20 -0.33 -10.97
N VAL A 36 -1.00 -1.36 -10.72
CA VAL A 36 -0.54 -2.74 -10.77
C VAL A 36 -1.58 -3.64 -11.44
N PRO A 37 -1.15 -4.81 -11.95
CA PRO A 37 -2.10 -5.77 -12.51
C PRO A 37 -2.96 -6.40 -11.43
N THR A 38 -4.09 -7.00 -11.85
CA THR A 38 -5.00 -7.74 -10.98
C THR A 38 -4.22 -8.82 -10.21
N GLY A 39 -4.47 -8.90 -8.92
CA GLY A 39 -3.79 -9.87 -8.04
C GLY A 39 -2.51 -9.35 -7.39
N ALA A 40 -2.05 -8.13 -7.76
CA ALA A 40 -0.83 -7.55 -7.23
C ALA A 40 -1.08 -6.38 -6.26
N HIS A 41 -2.32 -6.21 -5.81
CA HIS A 41 -2.71 -5.19 -4.83
C HIS A 41 -3.09 -5.85 -3.52
N PHE A 42 -2.49 -5.38 -2.42
CA PHE A 42 -2.69 -5.94 -1.08
C PHE A 42 -3.05 -4.85 -0.08
N GLU A 43 -3.92 -5.19 0.84
CA GLU A 43 -4.28 -4.33 1.96
C GLU A 43 -4.65 -5.20 3.17
N ALA A 44 -4.44 -4.65 4.37
CA ALA A 44 -4.70 -5.39 5.61
C ALA A 44 -6.17 -5.76 5.76
N ASP A 45 -7.08 -4.90 5.30
CA ASP A 45 -8.51 -5.13 5.39
C ASP A 45 -8.98 -6.40 4.66
N GLN A 46 -8.22 -6.89 3.70
CA GLN A 46 -8.53 -8.14 3.00
C GLN A 46 -8.56 -9.33 3.96
N TYR A 47 -7.83 -9.26 5.07
CA TYR A 47 -7.83 -10.30 6.11
C TYR A 47 -9.22 -10.50 6.71
N PHE A 48 -10.02 -9.43 6.77
CA PHE A 48 -11.35 -9.46 7.37
C PHE A 48 -12.46 -9.81 6.38
N MET A 49 -12.13 -10.06 5.12
CA MET A 49 -13.10 -10.48 4.12
C MET A 49 -13.39 -11.97 4.26
N LYS A 50 -14.66 -12.31 4.44
CA LYS A 50 -15.17 -13.69 4.44
C LYS A 50 -16.12 -13.82 3.26
N GLY A 51 -15.57 -14.25 2.11
CA GLY A 51 -16.28 -14.15 0.84
C GLY A 51 -16.49 -12.69 0.48
N GLN A 52 -17.75 -12.26 0.34
CA GLN A 52 -18.07 -10.86 0.05
C GLN A 52 -18.41 -10.04 1.29
N LYS A 53 -18.35 -10.67 2.47
CA LYS A 53 -18.69 -10.02 3.73
C LYS A 53 -17.42 -9.50 4.42
N TYR A 54 -17.46 -8.22 4.81
CA TYR A 54 -16.41 -7.61 5.64
C TYR A 54 -16.76 -7.81 7.11
N ASP A 55 -15.90 -8.52 7.84
CA ASP A 55 -16.12 -8.89 9.25
C ASP A 55 -14.93 -8.41 10.09
N PHE A 56 -14.92 -7.11 10.39
CA PHE A 56 -13.83 -6.46 11.11
C PHE A 56 -13.77 -6.90 12.58
N ASP A 57 -12.58 -7.28 13.03
CA ASP A 57 -12.29 -7.61 14.42
C ASP A 57 -11.04 -6.82 14.85
N PRO A 58 -11.20 -5.77 15.70
CA PRO A 58 -10.06 -4.94 16.11
C PRO A 58 -9.00 -5.69 16.90
N THR A 59 -9.33 -6.83 17.51
CA THR A 59 -8.35 -7.63 18.24
C THR A 59 -7.36 -8.34 17.30
N LYS A 60 -7.67 -8.40 16.00
CA LYS A 60 -6.87 -9.10 14.98
C LYS A 60 -6.15 -8.17 14.02
N LEU A 61 -6.05 -6.89 14.33
CA LEU A 61 -5.35 -5.93 13.47
C LEU A 61 -3.89 -6.30 13.24
N LYS A 62 -3.20 -6.76 14.28
CA LYS A 62 -1.81 -7.21 14.16
C LYS A 62 -1.69 -8.37 13.19
N ASP A 63 -2.61 -9.34 13.28
CA ASP A 63 -2.64 -10.50 12.39
C ASP A 63 -2.94 -10.07 10.95
N ALA A 64 -3.84 -9.11 10.76
CA ALA A 64 -4.19 -8.58 9.45
C ALA A 64 -2.99 -7.91 8.77
N HIS A 65 -2.19 -7.14 9.51
CA HIS A 65 -0.99 -6.51 8.98
C HIS A 65 0.11 -7.53 8.69
N ALA A 66 0.28 -8.55 9.55
CA ALA A 66 1.23 -9.64 9.29
C ALA A 66 0.86 -10.44 8.05
N ASP A 67 -0.42 -10.71 7.87
CA ASP A 67 -0.95 -11.41 6.69
C ASP A 67 -0.72 -10.59 5.41
N CYS A 68 -0.98 -9.29 5.46
CA CYS A 68 -0.75 -8.39 4.32
C CYS A 68 0.72 -8.39 3.90
N LEU A 69 1.63 -8.29 4.87
CA LEU A 69 3.07 -8.32 4.60
C LEU A 69 3.49 -9.65 3.98
N ALA A 70 2.98 -10.77 4.49
CA ALA A 70 3.31 -12.10 3.99
C ALA A 70 2.81 -12.29 2.54
N ARG A 71 1.60 -11.84 2.24
CA ARG A 71 1.04 -11.92 0.88
C ARG A 71 1.81 -11.04 -0.09
N THR A 72 2.20 -9.84 0.34
CA THR A 72 3.04 -8.93 -0.45
C THR A 72 4.39 -9.58 -0.76
N HIS A 73 5.04 -10.17 0.24
CA HIS A 73 6.31 -10.87 0.07
C HIS A 73 6.19 -12.00 -0.95
N ARG A 74 5.15 -12.82 -0.84
CA ARG A 74 4.93 -13.91 -1.81
C ARG A 74 4.76 -13.39 -3.23
N ALA A 75 4.01 -12.32 -3.42
CA ALA A 75 3.83 -11.72 -4.75
C ALA A 75 5.15 -11.18 -5.30
N MET A 76 5.92 -10.50 -4.48
CA MET A 76 7.20 -9.93 -4.89
C MET A 76 8.25 -10.98 -5.24
N THR A 77 8.17 -12.18 -4.66
CA THR A 77 9.12 -13.27 -4.92
C THR A 77 8.61 -14.30 -5.93
N SER A 78 7.36 -14.17 -6.39
CA SER A 78 6.73 -15.15 -7.28
C SER A 78 7.26 -15.14 -8.71
N GLY A 79 7.87 -14.06 -9.14
CA GLY A 79 8.26 -13.86 -10.53
C GLY A 79 7.10 -13.47 -11.46
N LYS A 80 5.88 -13.36 -10.93
CA LYS A 80 4.69 -13.02 -11.73
C LYS A 80 4.53 -11.52 -11.99
N TYR A 81 4.99 -10.68 -11.05
CA TYR A 81 4.69 -9.25 -11.07
C TYR A 81 5.96 -8.42 -11.05
N LYS A 82 5.99 -7.38 -11.87
CA LYS A 82 7.04 -6.34 -11.84
C LYS A 82 6.61 -5.12 -11.04
N ALA A 83 5.34 -5.02 -10.71
CA ALA A 83 4.79 -3.96 -9.90
C ALA A 83 3.81 -4.55 -8.90
N VAL A 84 3.98 -4.22 -7.63
CA VAL A 84 3.12 -4.64 -6.51
C VAL A 84 2.74 -3.40 -5.72
N ALA A 85 1.50 -3.30 -5.28
CA ALA A 85 1.02 -2.18 -4.47
C ALA A 85 0.44 -2.67 -3.15
N VAL A 86 0.73 -1.93 -2.10
CA VAL A 86 0.12 -2.10 -0.78
C VAL A 86 -0.59 -0.81 -0.41
N SER A 87 -1.88 -0.87 -0.10
CA SER A 87 -2.63 0.29 0.35
C SER A 87 -3.15 0.06 1.77
N ASN A 88 -2.68 0.88 2.69
CA ASN A 88 -3.11 0.92 4.08
C ASN A 88 -3.07 2.37 4.54
N THR A 89 -3.63 2.68 5.71
CA THR A 89 -3.59 4.05 6.21
C THR A 89 -2.17 4.55 6.39
N PHE A 90 -1.28 3.70 6.91
CA PHE A 90 0.14 4.03 7.11
C PHE A 90 0.33 5.42 7.72
N THR A 91 -0.36 5.68 8.83
CA THR A 91 -0.32 6.99 9.47
C THR A 91 1.06 7.35 9.99
N MET A 92 1.81 6.36 10.45
CA MET A 92 3.14 6.53 11.02
C MET A 92 4.18 5.86 10.14
N LYS A 93 5.38 6.43 10.09
CA LYS A 93 6.47 5.89 9.27
C LYS A 93 6.85 4.46 9.66
N TRP A 94 6.79 4.12 10.95
CA TRP A 94 7.14 2.78 11.40
C TRP A 94 6.22 1.70 10.80
N GLU A 95 4.98 2.05 10.44
CA GLU A 95 4.05 1.11 9.83
C GLU A 95 4.49 0.70 8.42
N MET A 96 5.21 1.58 7.72
CA MET A 96 5.74 1.30 6.39
C MET A 96 7.10 0.59 6.43
N GLN A 97 7.81 0.64 7.55
CA GLN A 97 9.19 0.16 7.64
C GLN A 97 9.37 -1.30 7.21
N PRO A 98 8.50 -2.26 7.59
CA PRO A 98 8.65 -3.63 7.12
C PRO A 98 8.62 -3.76 5.60
N TYR A 99 7.81 -2.95 4.92
CA TYR A 99 7.72 -2.94 3.45
C TYR A 99 8.95 -2.29 2.83
N ILE A 100 9.46 -1.22 3.44
CA ILE A 100 10.69 -0.56 2.99
C ILE A 100 11.86 -1.54 3.08
N ASP A 101 11.98 -2.26 4.19
CA ASP A 101 13.02 -3.24 4.40
C ASP A 101 12.91 -4.41 3.41
N LEU A 102 11.68 -4.85 3.14
CA LEU A 102 11.41 -5.91 2.16
C LEU A 102 11.86 -5.49 0.76
N ALA A 103 11.50 -4.30 0.33
CA ALA A 103 11.90 -3.79 -0.99
C ALA A 103 13.42 -3.72 -1.10
N LYS A 104 14.10 -3.22 -0.07
CA LYS A 104 15.56 -3.15 -0.05
C LYS A 104 16.20 -4.54 -0.14
N SER A 105 15.70 -5.49 0.64
CA SER A 105 16.25 -6.85 0.66
C SER A 105 16.11 -7.57 -0.66
N LEU A 106 15.04 -7.27 -1.42
CA LEU A 106 14.77 -7.88 -2.71
C LEU A 106 15.31 -7.07 -3.90
N GLY A 107 15.90 -5.91 -3.65
CA GLY A 107 16.40 -5.04 -4.71
C GLY A 107 15.30 -4.36 -5.53
N TRP A 108 14.13 -4.20 -4.96
CA TRP A 108 13.00 -3.52 -5.59
C TRP A 108 13.08 -2.02 -5.35
N THR A 109 12.71 -1.24 -6.36
CA THR A 109 12.47 0.20 -6.19
C THR A 109 11.19 0.39 -5.39
N MET A 110 11.10 1.47 -4.62
CA MET A 110 9.91 1.76 -3.83
C MET A 110 9.46 3.20 -4.07
N GLN A 111 8.15 3.38 -4.18
CA GLN A 111 7.54 4.72 -4.23
C GLN A 111 6.40 4.79 -3.20
N VAL A 112 6.39 5.86 -2.41
CA VAL A 112 5.33 6.15 -1.46
C VAL A 112 4.40 7.21 -2.07
N ILE A 113 3.11 6.91 -2.05
CA ILE A 113 2.08 7.79 -2.60
C ILE A 113 1.05 8.06 -1.50
N ARG A 114 0.76 9.34 -1.24
CA ARG A 114 -0.27 9.76 -0.30
C ARG A 114 -1.50 10.24 -1.06
N THR A 115 -2.63 9.58 -0.85
CA THR A 115 -3.92 10.00 -1.41
C THR A 115 -4.61 10.95 -0.46
N THR A 116 -5.24 12.00 -1.01
CA THR A 116 -5.86 13.08 -0.23
C THR A 116 -7.34 13.30 -0.57
N GLY A 117 -7.95 12.36 -1.29
CA GLY A 117 -9.37 12.44 -1.62
C GLY A 117 -10.25 12.38 -0.38
N LYS A 118 -11.49 12.83 -0.54
CA LYS A 118 -12.49 12.82 0.53
C LYS A 118 -13.74 12.14 0.01
N TYR A 119 -13.69 10.82 -0.01
CA TYR A 119 -14.80 9.98 -0.43
C TYR A 119 -15.43 9.34 0.80
N GLN A 120 -16.65 8.83 0.65
CA GLN A 120 -17.27 8.07 1.72
C GLN A 120 -16.47 6.79 1.99
N SER A 121 -16.15 6.52 3.26
CA SER A 121 -15.46 5.30 3.64
C SER A 121 -16.37 4.09 3.41
N ILE A 122 -15.89 3.12 2.64
CA ILE A 122 -16.64 1.91 2.34
C ILE A 122 -16.81 0.97 3.55
N HIS A 123 -15.98 1.16 4.57
CA HIS A 123 -16.04 0.35 5.80
C HIS A 123 -16.70 1.10 6.96
N GLY A 124 -17.27 2.27 6.72
CA GLY A 124 -18.01 3.00 7.74
C GLY A 124 -17.17 3.46 8.93
N VAL A 125 -15.92 3.83 8.71
CA VAL A 125 -15.03 4.26 9.80
C VAL A 125 -15.59 5.55 10.45
N PRO A 126 -15.75 5.59 11.79
CA PRO A 126 -16.25 6.77 12.47
C PRO A 126 -15.36 8.01 12.25
N GLN A 127 -15.99 9.18 12.15
CA GLN A 127 -15.26 10.42 11.92
C GLN A 127 -14.22 10.71 13.01
N ASP A 128 -14.52 10.37 14.28
CA ASP A 128 -13.58 10.54 15.39
C ASP A 128 -12.29 9.74 15.17
N SER A 129 -12.41 8.53 14.62
CA SER A 129 -11.26 7.69 14.30
C SER A 129 -10.43 8.31 13.17
N ILE A 130 -11.09 8.84 12.15
CA ILE A 130 -10.42 9.53 11.04
C ILE A 130 -9.68 10.77 11.57
N ASP A 131 -10.30 11.56 12.43
CA ASP A 131 -9.69 12.75 13.02
C ASP A 131 -8.45 12.39 13.84
N ARG A 132 -8.50 11.32 14.62
CA ARG A 132 -7.34 10.83 15.36
C ARG A 132 -6.22 10.39 14.44
N MET A 133 -6.54 9.68 13.36
CA MET A 133 -5.55 9.28 12.36
C MET A 133 -4.90 10.49 11.71
N GLN A 134 -5.70 11.50 11.36
CA GLN A 134 -5.17 12.71 10.75
C GLN A 134 -4.23 13.45 11.68
N SER A 135 -4.54 13.53 12.97
CA SER A 135 -3.71 14.23 13.96
C SER A 135 -2.34 13.60 14.15
N ARG A 136 -2.19 12.29 13.90
CA ARG A 136 -0.91 11.58 14.04
C ARG A 136 -0.25 11.24 12.71
N PHE A 137 -0.81 11.68 11.59
CA PHE A 137 -0.32 11.32 10.26
C PHE A 137 1.03 12.00 9.99
N GLU A 138 2.08 11.18 9.90
CA GLU A 138 3.43 11.68 9.68
C GLU A 138 3.69 11.89 8.19
N PRO A 139 4.31 13.00 7.79
CA PRO A 139 4.76 13.15 6.40
C PRO A 139 5.94 12.20 6.14
N PHE A 140 6.07 11.78 4.89
CA PHE A 140 7.16 10.92 4.44
C PHE A 140 7.93 11.65 3.34
N ALA A 141 9.25 11.81 3.52
CA ALA A 141 10.09 12.53 2.58
C ALA A 141 10.11 11.82 1.22
N GLY A 142 9.80 12.55 0.15
CA GLY A 142 9.75 12.01 -1.20
C GLY A 142 8.42 11.38 -1.58
N GLU A 143 7.42 11.43 -0.72
CA GLU A 143 6.09 10.92 -1.09
C GLU A 143 5.46 11.78 -2.19
N VAL A 144 4.72 11.12 -3.08
CA VAL A 144 3.94 11.79 -4.13
C VAL A 144 2.53 12.01 -3.59
N ILE A 145 2.03 13.24 -3.69
CA ILE A 145 0.68 13.58 -3.22
C ILE A 145 -0.31 13.48 -4.38
N LYS A 146 -1.40 12.76 -4.17
CA LYS A 146 -2.44 12.56 -5.19
C LYS A 146 -3.85 12.92 -4.71
#